data_d16b01dd956d5dc6dd5e8233a1d3f582
#
_entry.id   d16b01dd956d5dc6dd5e8233a1d3f582
#
_cell.length_a   1.000
_cell.length_b   1.000
_cell.length_c   1.000
_cell.angle_alpha   90.00
_cell.angle_beta   90.00
_cell.angle_gamma   90.00
#
_symmetry.space_group_name_H-M   'P 1'
#
loop_
_entity.id
_entity.type
_entity.pdbx_description
1 polymer ?
#
loop_
_entity_poly.entity_id
_entity_poly.type
_entity_poly.pdbx_seq_one_letter_code
_entity_poly.pdbx_strand_id
1 'polypeptide(L)'
;MITLEAVSHRYPDGTLALDGVSLAIAGGEAVAVTGPTGSGKSTLIRHLNGLLRPTAGRVLLDRADVRGLRVAQLARRVGMAFQEPDRQLFCRTVRAEVGFGARDANAAAGAIDVLGLTGVADRHPYDLGYSRRKLVAIAAVLAMDTPIVVLDEPTTGQDRAGVERLVALMASLRERGRTLVVVSHDRTFVSATCDRAVRLAGGRVG
;
A
#
# COMPACT_ATOMS: atom_id res chain seq x y z
N MET A 1 9.05 10.61 6.01
CA MET A 1 9.78 9.62 6.85
C MET A 1 8.77 8.85 7.72
N ILE A 2 8.92 7.53 7.80
CA ILE A 2 8.11 6.65 8.65
C ILE A 2 9.01 6.09 9.75
N THR A 3 8.55 6.11 11.00
CA THR A 3 9.30 5.50 12.10
C THR A 3 8.36 4.66 12.96
N LEU A 4 8.70 3.40 13.16
CA LEU A 4 8.07 2.52 14.13
C LEU A 4 9.04 2.39 15.31
N GLU A 5 8.56 2.61 16.54
CA GLU A 5 9.36 2.52 17.76
C GLU A 5 8.75 1.49 18.69
N ALA A 6 9.39 0.33 18.80
CA ALA A 6 9.00 -0.81 19.64
C ALA A 6 7.50 -1.16 19.48
N VAL A 7 6.99 -1.16 18.24
CA VAL A 7 5.57 -1.37 17.94
C VAL A 7 5.18 -2.82 18.23
N SER A 8 4.21 -2.99 19.11
CA SER A 8 3.54 -4.26 19.34
C SER A 8 2.06 -4.16 19.03
N HIS A 9 1.48 -5.24 18.53
CA HIS A 9 0.05 -5.34 18.29
C HIS A 9 -0.48 -6.70 18.68
N ARG A 10 -1.42 -6.68 19.61
CA ARG A 10 -2.19 -7.86 20.03
C ARG A 10 -3.64 -7.69 19.61
N TYR A 11 -4.16 -8.66 18.88
CA TYR A 11 -5.57 -8.71 18.52
C TYR A 11 -6.46 -9.08 19.73
N PRO A 12 -7.77 -8.81 19.67
CA PRO A 12 -8.69 -9.15 20.78
C PRO A 12 -8.76 -10.64 21.12
N ASP A 13 -8.44 -11.52 20.16
CA ASP A 13 -8.36 -12.97 20.36
C ASP A 13 -7.08 -13.42 21.09
N GLY A 14 -6.22 -12.48 21.48
CA GLY A 14 -4.95 -12.74 22.15
C GLY A 14 -3.75 -12.92 21.21
N THR A 15 -3.95 -13.02 19.90
CA THR A 15 -2.87 -13.20 18.92
C THR A 15 -1.90 -12.02 18.93
N LEU A 16 -0.63 -12.26 19.24
CA LEU A 16 0.45 -11.27 19.16
C LEU A 16 0.98 -11.24 17.72
N ALA A 17 0.55 -10.26 16.94
CA ALA A 17 0.91 -10.15 15.52
C ALA A 17 2.18 -9.33 15.26
N LEU A 18 2.49 -8.36 16.14
CA LEU A 18 3.75 -7.61 16.13
C LEU A 18 4.31 -7.58 17.56
N ASP A 19 5.63 -7.72 17.68
CA ASP A 19 6.32 -7.81 18.96
C ASP A 19 7.58 -6.94 18.95
N GLY A 20 7.46 -5.70 19.45
CA GLY A 20 8.56 -4.76 19.60
C GLY A 20 9.21 -4.31 18.30
N VAL A 21 8.46 -4.23 17.20
CA VAL A 21 8.98 -3.86 15.87
C VAL A 21 9.50 -2.43 15.89
N SER A 22 10.78 -2.26 15.56
CA SER A 22 11.42 -0.96 15.30
C SER A 22 11.93 -0.92 13.87
N LEU A 23 11.49 0.11 13.11
CA LEU A 23 11.81 0.26 11.71
C LEU A 23 11.76 1.75 11.33
N ALA A 24 12.77 2.23 10.63
CA ALA A 24 12.78 3.55 10.02
C ALA A 24 12.80 3.42 8.49
N ILE A 25 11.97 4.22 7.81
CA ILE A 25 11.92 4.34 6.35
C ILE A 25 12.08 5.82 6.01
N ALA A 26 13.11 6.12 5.24
CA ALA A 26 13.39 7.50 4.84
C ALA A 26 12.32 8.05 3.87
N GLY A 27 12.23 9.38 3.76
CA GLY A 27 11.42 10.00 2.71
C GLY A 27 12.01 9.68 1.34
N GLY A 28 11.16 9.25 0.39
CA GLY A 28 11.58 8.85 -0.96
C GLY A 28 12.14 7.42 -1.07
N GLU A 29 12.31 6.71 0.06
CA GLU A 29 12.81 5.34 0.06
C GLU A 29 11.72 4.34 -0.34
N ALA A 30 12.10 3.32 -1.11
CA ALA A 30 11.25 2.17 -1.45
C ALA A 30 11.67 0.94 -0.64
N VAL A 31 10.82 0.47 0.27
CA VAL A 31 11.11 -0.64 1.17
C VAL A 31 10.13 -1.79 0.95
N ALA A 32 10.66 -2.99 0.75
CA ALA A 32 9.88 -4.21 0.76
C ALA A 32 9.75 -4.78 2.19
N VAL A 33 8.56 -5.18 2.57
CA VAL A 33 8.31 -5.98 3.78
C VAL A 33 8.05 -7.42 3.35
N THR A 34 8.96 -8.31 3.69
CA THR A 34 8.94 -9.72 3.30
C THR A 34 8.74 -10.62 4.52
N GLY A 35 8.46 -11.90 4.29
CA GLY A 35 8.32 -12.89 5.36
C GLY A 35 7.21 -13.89 5.10
N PRO A 36 7.13 -14.98 5.87
CA PRO A 36 6.13 -16.01 5.69
C PRO A 36 4.70 -15.50 5.94
N THR A 37 3.70 -16.26 5.46
CA THR A 37 2.29 -15.99 5.80
C THR A 37 2.12 -16.02 7.31
N GLY A 38 1.31 -15.10 7.85
CA GLY A 38 1.11 -14.97 9.30
C GLY A 38 2.23 -14.25 10.07
N SER A 39 3.28 -13.76 9.40
CA SER A 39 4.38 -13.08 10.10
C SER A 39 4.07 -11.66 10.60
N GLY A 40 2.88 -11.11 10.29
CA GLY A 40 2.47 -9.77 10.74
C GLY A 40 2.59 -8.65 9.69
N LYS A 41 2.97 -8.95 8.43
CA LYS A 41 3.17 -7.93 7.37
C LYS A 41 1.97 -7.02 7.16
N SER A 42 0.78 -7.60 6.92
CA SER A 42 -0.44 -6.81 6.73
C SER A 42 -0.86 -6.07 8.00
N THR A 43 -0.55 -6.61 9.18
CA THR A 43 -0.74 -5.90 10.45
C THR A 43 0.19 -4.68 10.51
N LEU A 44 1.47 -4.83 10.16
CA LEU A 44 2.45 -3.76 10.18
C LEU A 44 2.01 -2.59 9.27
N ILE A 45 1.67 -2.88 8.01
CA ILE A 45 1.31 -1.80 7.07
C ILE A 45 0.01 -1.09 7.45
N ARG A 46 -0.96 -1.78 8.09
CA ARG A 46 -2.21 -1.16 8.56
C ARG A 46 -2.02 -0.17 9.71
N HIS A 47 -0.89 -0.19 10.38
CA HIS A 47 -0.53 0.85 11.35
C HIS A 47 -0.12 2.16 10.66
N LEU A 48 0.40 2.09 9.42
CA LEU A 48 0.86 3.27 8.69
C LEU A 48 -0.29 4.19 8.28
N ASN A 49 -1.45 3.63 7.94
CA ASN A 49 -2.63 4.40 7.54
C ASN A 49 -3.67 4.57 8.66
N GLY A 50 -3.34 4.09 9.88
CA GLY A 50 -4.18 4.22 11.07
C GLY A 50 -5.39 3.29 11.13
N LEU A 51 -5.50 2.30 10.24
CA LEU A 51 -6.52 1.24 10.33
C LEU A 51 -6.33 0.36 11.57
N LEU A 52 -5.10 0.20 12.01
CA LEU A 52 -4.78 -0.40 13.30
C LEU A 52 -4.01 0.60 14.16
N ARG A 53 -4.19 0.49 15.47
CA ARG A 53 -3.43 1.25 16.46
C ARG A 53 -2.52 0.28 17.21
N PRO A 54 -1.26 0.63 17.49
CA PRO A 54 -0.38 -0.23 18.26
C PRO A 54 -0.90 -0.40 19.69
N THR A 55 -0.78 -1.62 20.24
CA THR A 55 -1.08 -1.90 21.66
C THR A 55 0.07 -1.45 22.57
N ALA A 56 1.30 -1.38 22.03
CA ALA A 56 2.46 -0.78 22.69
C ALA A 56 3.40 -0.17 21.64
N GLY A 57 4.25 0.75 22.06
CA GLY A 57 5.12 1.50 21.15
C GLY A 57 4.36 2.61 20.41
N ARG A 58 4.95 3.15 19.35
CA ARG A 58 4.35 4.21 18.54
C ARG A 58 4.78 4.19 17.09
N VAL A 59 3.94 4.75 16.22
CA VAL A 59 4.21 4.95 14.80
C VAL A 59 4.20 6.44 14.52
N LEU A 60 5.25 6.93 13.88
CA LEU A 60 5.41 8.34 13.54
C LEU A 60 5.45 8.50 12.02
N LEU A 61 4.70 9.48 11.51
CA LEU A 61 4.80 9.98 10.13
C LEU A 61 5.30 11.42 10.19
N ASP A 62 6.50 11.67 9.66
CA ASP A 62 7.18 12.97 9.74
C ASP A 62 7.20 13.54 11.17
N ARG A 63 7.58 12.71 12.14
CA ARG A 63 7.60 12.98 13.59
C ARG A 63 6.23 13.13 14.27
N ALA A 64 5.11 13.12 13.53
CA ALA A 64 3.77 13.16 14.10
C ALA A 64 3.30 11.75 14.46
N ASP A 65 2.90 11.53 15.71
CA ASP A 65 2.35 10.24 16.16
C ASP A 65 0.98 10.01 15.48
N VAL A 66 0.82 8.86 14.81
CA VAL A 66 -0.42 8.50 14.10
C VAL A 66 -1.62 8.41 15.04
N ARG A 67 -1.43 8.20 16.35
CA ARG A 67 -2.51 8.17 17.34
C ARG A 67 -3.19 9.52 17.51
N GLY A 68 -2.46 10.62 17.34
CA GLY A 68 -2.98 11.97 17.39
C GLY A 68 -3.68 12.44 16.10
N LEU A 69 -3.65 11.65 15.04
CA LEU A 69 -4.19 12.01 13.74
C LEU A 69 -5.53 11.29 13.48
N ARG A 70 -6.48 12.02 12.88
CA ARG A 70 -7.73 11.45 12.39
C ARG A 70 -7.45 10.64 11.11
N VAL A 71 -8.26 9.60 10.83
CA VAL A 71 -8.13 8.76 9.64
C VAL A 71 -8.09 9.59 8.34
N ALA A 72 -8.92 10.64 8.23
CA ALA A 72 -8.92 11.53 7.07
C ALA A 72 -7.60 12.31 6.89
N GLN A 73 -6.88 12.61 7.98
CA GLN A 73 -5.56 13.25 7.90
C GLN A 73 -4.48 12.25 7.49
N LEU A 74 -4.59 11.00 7.94
CA LEU A 74 -3.71 9.91 7.54
C LEU A 74 -3.92 9.52 6.08
N ALA A 75 -5.18 9.47 5.60
CA ALA A 75 -5.51 9.18 4.21
C ALA A 75 -4.90 10.19 3.22
N ARG A 76 -4.66 11.43 3.63
CA ARG A 76 -3.95 12.43 2.83
C ARG A 76 -2.43 12.22 2.78
N ARG A 77 -1.89 11.38 3.66
CA ARG A 77 -0.45 11.09 3.77
C ARG A 77 -0.08 9.71 3.26
N VAL A 78 -0.97 8.73 3.45
CA VAL A 78 -0.71 7.33 3.14
C VAL A 78 -1.86 6.77 2.32
N GLY A 79 -1.60 6.52 1.05
CA GLY A 79 -2.48 5.72 0.18
C GLY A 79 -2.12 4.24 0.33
N MET A 80 -3.13 3.38 0.46
CA MET A 80 -2.91 1.94 0.61
C MET A 80 -3.80 1.12 -0.31
N ALA A 81 -3.18 0.28 -1.15
CA ALA A 81 -3.88 -0.75 -1.91
C ALA A 81 -3.80 -2.07 -1.15
N PHE A 82 -4.97 -2.65 -0.86
CA PHE A 82 -5.06 -3.91 -0.10
C PHE A 82 -4.75 -5.13 -0.97
N GLN A 83 -4.36 -6.22 -0.31
CA GLN A 83 -4.16 -7.51 -0.96
C GLN A 83 -5.43 -7.96 -1.71
N GLU A 84 -6.59 -7.87 -1.07
CA GLU A 84 -7.90 -8.20 -1.64
C GLU A 84 -8.57 -6.92 -2.16
N PRO A 85 -8.70 -6.70 -3.49
CA PRO A 85 -9.30 -5.49 -4.04
C PRO A 85 -10.78 -5.35 -3.67
N ASP A 86 -11.50 -6.46 -3.49
CA ASP A 86 -12.92 -6.47 -3.17
C ASP A 86 -13.25 -5.86 -1.80
N ARG A 87 -12.24 -5.68 -0.93
CA ARG A 87 -12.38 -4.96 0.35
C ARG A 87 -12.26 -3.44 0.21
N GLN A 88 -11.93 -2.97 -0.99
CA GLN A 88 -11.65 -1.56 -1.25
C GLN A 88 -12.62 -0.95 -2.26
N LEU A 89 -13.08 -1.75 -3.23
CA LEU A 89 -13.90 -1.29 -4.35
C LEU A 89 -15.39 -1.23 -3.97
N PHE A 90 -16.06 -0.09 -4.23
CA PHE A 90 -17.47 0.13 -3.88
C PHE A 90 -18.25 1.00 -4.87
N CYS A 91 -17.60 1.64 -5.85
CA CYS A 91 -18.26 2.46 -6.83
C CYS A 91 -18.81 1.66 -8.02
N ARG A 92 -19.76 2.26 -8.76
CA ARG A 92 -20.43 1.61 -9.89
C ARG A 92 -19.58 1.53 -11.15
N THR A 93 -18.56 2.37 -11.31
CA THR A 93 -17.65 2.34 -12.46
C THR A 93 -16.21 2.49 -12.01
N VAL A 94 -15.27 1.99 -12.82
CA VAL A 94 -13.82 2.17 -12.59
C VAL A 94 -13.48 3.65 -12.50
N ARG A 95 -14.06 4.48 -13.37
CA ARG A 95 -13.85 5.94 -13.36
C ARG A 95 -14.30 6.57 -12.03
N ALA A 96 -15.47 6.20 -11.54
CA ALA A 96 -15.98 6.70 -10.27
C ALA A 96 -15.13 6.22 -9.09
N GLU A 97 -14.66 4.97 -9.12
CA GLU A 97 -13.81 4.39 -8.08
C GLU A 97 -12.47 5.12 -7.99
N VAL A 98 -11.79 5.30 -9.12
CA VAL A 98 -10.49 5.99 -9.17
C VAL A 98 -10.65 7.49 -8.85
N GLY A 99 -11.77 8.09 -9.27
CA GLY A 99 -12.08 9.49 -8.99
C GLY A 99 -12.50 9.80 -7.57
N PHE A 100 -12.96 8.80 -6.78
CA PHE A 100 -13.57 9.03 -5.47
C PHE A 100 -12.63 9.72 -4.47
N GLY A 101 -11.36 9.29 -4.41
CA GLY A 101 -10.33 9.87 -3.54
C GLY A 101 -9.28 10.69 -4.28
N ALA A 102 -9.44 10.90 -5.58
CA ALA A 102 -8.45 11.55 -6.42
C ALA A 102 -8.18 12.99 -5.98
N ARG A 103 -6.93 13.41 -6.10
CA ARG A 103 -6.53 14.81 -5.86
C ARG A 103 -7.27 15.76 -6.80
N ASP A 104 -7.39 15.38 -8.06
CA ASP A 104 -8.11 16.10 -9.11
C ASP A 104 -8.46 15.15 -10.28
N ALA A 105 -9.23 15.63 -11.25
CA ALA A 105 -9.65 14.85 -12.41
C ALA A 105 -8.48 14.36 -13.28
N ASN A 106 -7.41 15.14 -13.41
CA ASN A 106 -6.23 14.76 -14.18
C ASN A 106 -5.45 13.62 -13.49
N ALA A 107 -5.35 13.64 -12.16
CA ALA A 107 -4.74 12.55 -11.39
C ALA A 107 -5.53 11.25 -11.58
N ALA A 108 -6.87 11.31 -11.57
CA ALA A 108 -7.71 10.15 -11.83
C ALA A 108 -7.53 9.61 -13.26
N ALA A 109 -7.57 10.48 -14.27
CA ALA A 109 -7.39 10.09 -15.66
C ALA A 109 -5.99 9.48 -15.90
N GLY A 110 -4.95 10.10 -15.37
CA GLY A 110 -3.57 9.60 -15.47
C GLY A 110 -3.37 8.24 -14.79
N ALA A 111 -4.01 8.02 -13.63
CA ALA A 111 -3.95 6.73 -12.94
C ALA A 111 -4.66 5.61 -13.71
N ILE A 112 -5.79 5.92 -14.35
CA ILE A 112 -6.52 5.01 -15.23
C ILE A 112 -5.66 4.63 -16.44
N ASP A 113 -5.04 5.62 -17.07
CA ASP A 113 -4.25 5.43 -18.29
C ASP A 113 -2.98 4.61 -18.03
N VAL A 114 -2.18 5.00 -17.04
CA VAL A 114 -0.90 4.34 -16.72
C VAL A 114 -1.07 2.85 -16.37
N LEU A 115 -2.23 2.48 -15.80
CA LEU A 115 -2.55 1.09 -15.48
C LEU A 115 -3.33 0.36 -16.58
N GLY A 116 -3.53 1.00 -17.75
CA GLY A 116 -4.19 0.39 -18.91
C GLY A 116 -5.66 0.08 -18.68
N LEU A 117 -6.36 0.92 -17.91
CA LEU A 117 -7.76 0.76 -17.55
C LEU A 117 -8.72 1.60 -18.41
N THR A 118 -8.20 2.41 -19.33
CA THR A 118 -8.99 3.34 -20.16
C THR A 118 -10.14 2.65 -20.89
N GLY A 119 -9.90 1.49 -21.51
CA GLY A 119 -10.93 0.73 -22.23
C GLY A 119 -12.02 0.08 -21.36
N VAL A 120 -11.88 0.15 -20.03
CA VAL A 120 -12.86 -0.40 -19.08
C VAL A 120 -13.31 0.63 -18.03
N ALA A 121 -13.00 1.92 -18.26
CA ALA A 121 -13.22 2.99 -17.29
C ALA A 121 -14.70 3.15 -16.89
N ASP A 122 -15.62 2.86 -17.79
CA ASP A 122 -17.06 3.01 -17.57
C ASP A 122 -17.76 1.68 -17.18
N ARG A 123 -16.98 0.59 -17.03
CA ARG A 123 -17.49 -0.70 -16.56
C ARG A 123 -17.55 -0.74 -15.04
N HIS A 124 -18.44 -1.61 -14.53
CA HIS A 124 -18.46 -1.92 -13.09
C HIS A 124 -17.19 -2.69 -12.71
N PRO A 125 -16.50 -2.34 -11.60
CA PRO A 125 -15.27 -3.03 -11.18
C PRO A 125 -15.47 -4.55 -11.04
N TYR A 126 -16.58 -5.01 -10.51
CA TYR A 126 -16.87 -6.43 -10.31
C TYR A 126 -17.16 -7.22 -11.61
N ASP A 127 -17.39 -6.54 -12.75
CA ASP A 127 -17.45 -7.19 -14.07
C ASP A 127 -16.06 -7.49 -14.64
N LEU A 128 -15.00 -7.07 -13.94
CA LEU A 128 -13.62 -7.30 -14.33
C LEU A 128 -13.05 -8.54 -13.64
N GLY A 129 -12.10 -9.20 -14.29
CA GLY A 129 -11.32 -10.27 -13.65
C GLY A 129 -10.47 -9.72 -12.48
N TYR A 130 -10.08 -10.61 -11.57
CA TYR A 130 -9.34 -10.29 -10.34
C TYR A 130 -8.11 -9.38 -10.59
N SER A 131 -7.28 -9.72 -11.59
CA SER A 131 -6.10 -8.93 -11.96
C SER A 131 -6.45 -7.46 -12.24
N ARG A 132 -7.50 -7.22 -13.06
CA ARG A 132 -7.93 -5.86 -13.39
C ARG A 132 -8.56 -5.14 -12.19
N ARG A 133 -9.33 -5.83 -11.33
CA ARG A 133 -9.85 -5.24 -10.10
C ARG A 133 -8.70 -4.75 -9.19
N LYS A 134 -7.62 -5.53 -9.11
CA LYS A 134 -6.44 -5.13 -8.35
C LYS A 134 -5.78 -3.87 -8.92
N LEU A 135 -5.66 -3.78 -10.24
CA LEU A 135 -5.16 -2.56 -10.89
C LEU A 135 -6.08 -1.36 -10.65
N VAL A 136 -7.42 -1.55 -10.60
CA VAL A 136 -8.37 -0.49 -10.24
C VAL A 136 -8.11 0.01 -8.80
N ALA A 137 -7.94 -0.91 -7.83
CA ALA A 137 -7.64 -0.54 -6.46
C ALA A 137 -6.31 0.24 -6.34
N ILE A 138 -5.29 -0.17 -7.09
CA ILE A 138 -4.01 0.56 -7.17
C ILE A 138 -4.21 1.92 -7.83
N ALA A 139 -4.98 2.03 -8.94
CA ALA A 139 -5.28 3.29 -9.62
C ALA A 139 -5.96 4.29 -8.68
N ALA A 140 -6.92 3.83 -7.87
CA ALA A 140 -7.59 4.68 -6.88
C ALA A 140 -6.60 5.26 -5.86
N VAL A 141 -5.64 4.46 -5.42
CA VAL A 141 -4.57 4.93 -4.51
C VAL A 141 -3.63 5.93 -5.19
N LEU A 142 -3.24 5.68 -6.45
CA LEU A 142 -2.38 6.60 -7.20
C LEU A 142 -3.02 7.96 -7.42
N ALA A 143 -4.32 7.97 -7.73
CA ALA A 143 -5.08 9.19 -7.97
C ALA A 143 -5.15 10.11 -6.73
N MET A 144 -5.01 9.55 -5.51
CA MET A 144 -4.93 10.32 -4.27
C MET A 144 -3.66 11.18 -4.19
N ASP A 145 -2.62 10.85 -4.95
CA ASP A 145 -1.31 11.54 -5.02
C ASP A 145 -0.63 11.75 -3.65
N THR A 146 -0.73 10.74 -2.79
CA THR A 146 -0.18 10.80 -1.43
C THR A 146 1.35 10.69 -1.42
N PRO A 147 2.05 11.31 -0.45
CA PRO A 147 3.51 11.22 -0.33
C PRO A 147 4.02 9.82 0.02
N ILE A 148 3.19 8.98 0.63
CA ILE A 148 3.49 7.59 0.97
C ILE A 148 2.48 6.68 0.27
N VAL A 149 2.99 5.68 -0.46
CA VAL A 149 2.18 4.66 -1.14
C VAL A 149 2.52 3.29 -0.57
N VAL A 150 1.50 2.57 -0.13
CA VAL A 150 1.61 1.22 0.41
C VAL A 150 0.89 0.24 -0.51
N LEU A 151 1.59 -0.78 -0.98
CA LEU A 151 1.04 -1.82 -1.84
C LEU A 151 1.14 -3.18 -1.15
N ASP A 152 -0.02 -3.81 -0.90
CA ASP A 152 -0.08 -5.15 -0.30
C ASP A 152 -0.24 -6.20 -1.40
N GLU A 153 0.83 -6.98 -1.64
CA GLU A 153 0.93 -8.05 -2.65
C GLU A 153 0.46 -7.60 -4.05
N PRO A 154 1.07 -6.53 -4.64
CA PRO A 154 0.56 -5.95 -5.89
C PRO A 154 0.65 -6.88 -7.10
N THR A 155 1.63 -7.81 -7.13
CA THR A 155 1.86 -8.72 -8.26
C THR A 155 0.96 -9.96 -8.26
N THR A 156 0.27 -10.24 -7.15
CA THR A 156 -0.61 -11.41 -7.04
C THR A 156 -1.73 -11.35 -8.08
N GLY A 157 -1.84 -12.41 -8.89
CA GLY A 157 -2.85 -12.53 -9.95
C GLY A 157 -2.57 -11.68 -11.20
N GLN A 158 -1.41 -11.03 -11.29
CA GLN A 158 -0.99 -10.31 -12.48
C GLN A 158 -0.29 -11.24 -13.47
N ASP A 159 -0.54 -11.00 -14.76
CA ASP A 159 0.27 -11.56 -15.83
C ASP A 159 1.59 -10.79 -15.97
N ARG A 160 2.46 -11.25 -16.87
CA ARG A 160 3.76 -10.62 -17.14
C ARG A 160 3.62 -9.12 -17.46
N ALA A 161 2.68 -8.79 -18.35
CA ALA A 161 2.45 -7.40 -18.76
C ALA A 161 1.95 -6.53 -17.58
N GLY A 162 1.12 -7.09 -16.70
CA GLY A 162 0.68 -6.44 -15.46
C GLY A 162 1.84 -6.17 -14.50
N VAL A 163 2.74 -7.14 -14.33
CA VAL A 163 3.95 -6.96 -13.50
C VAL A 163 4.87 -5.90 -14.09
N GLU A 164 5.12 -5.92 -15.42
CA GLU A 164 5.95 -4.90 -16.09
C GLU A 164 5.37 -3.48 -15.91
N ARG A 165 4.04 -3.32 -15.99
CA ARG A 165 3.38 -2.02 -15.67
C ARG A 165 3.60 -1.59 -14.22
N LEU A 166 3.52 -2.52 -13.28
CA LEU A 166 3.76 -2.22 -11.87
C LEU A 166 5.22 -1.81 -11.62
N VAL A 167 6.19 -2.45 -12.29
CA VAL A 167 7.60 -2.06 -12.21
C VAL A 167 7.79 -0.63 -12.75
N ALA A 168 7.24 -0.32 -13.91
CA ALA A 168 7.31 1.02 -14.50
C ALA A 168 6.64 2.09 -13.60
N LEU A 169 5.49 1.73 -13.02
CA LEU A 169 4.80 2.58 -12.04
C LEU A 169 5.68 2.88 -10.83
N MET A 170 6.29 1.85 -10.23
CA MET A 170 7.16 2.02 -9.06
C MET A 170 8.34 2.95 -9.37
N ALA A 171 8.97 2.79 -10.55
CA ALA A 171 10.04 3.68 -11.02
C ALA A 171 9.56 5.14 -11.10
N SER A 172 8.40 5.38 -11.73
CA SER A 172 7.83 6.74 -11.84
C SER A 172 7.49 7.36 -10.48
N LEU A 173 6.99 6.58 -9.53
CA LEU A 173 6.71 7.08 -8.17
C LEU A 173 8.00 7.43 -7.43
N ARG A 174 9.07 6.65 -7.59
CA ARG A 174 10.40 6.94 -7.01
C ARG A 174 11.00 8.21 -7.59
N GLU A 175 10.94 8.41 -8.90
CA GLU A 175 11.38 9.65 -9.57
C GLU A 175 10.66 10.88 -9.04
N ARG A 176 9.38 10.73 -8.65
CA ARG A 176 8.61 11.81 -7.99
C ARG A 176 8.90 11.95 -6.49
N GLY A 177 9.86 11.21 -5.95
CA GLY A 177 10.26 11.25 -4.54
C GLY A 177 9.21 10.66 -3.57
N ARG A 178 8.31 9.78 -4.05
CA ARG A 178 7.33 9.12 -3.18
C ARG A 178 8.01 8.05 -2.32
N THR A 179 7.59 7.95 -1.06
CA THR A 179 7.99 6.86 -0.18
C THR A 179 7.12 5.64 -0.46
N LEU A 180 7.74 4.49 -0.71
CA LEU A 180 7.04 3.28 -1.11
C LEU A 180 7.24 2.18 -0.06
N VAL A 181 6.14 1.53 0.34
CA VAL A 181 6.17 0.35 1.19
C VAL A 181 5.44 -0.77 0.46
N VAL A 182 6.15 -1.84 0.15
CA VAL A 182 5.60 -2.95 -0.61
C VAL A 182 5.65 -4.22 0.23
N VAL A 183 4.51 -4.85 0.44
CA VAL A 183 4.48 -6.23 0.91
C VAL A 183 4.50 -7.13 -0.31
N SER A 184 5.49 -8.00 -0.45
CA SER A 184 5.54 -8.97 -1.54
C SER A 184 6.41 -10.17 -1.20
N HIS A 185 6.04 -11.32 -1.76
CA HIS A 185 6.85 -12.53 -1.79
C HIS A 185 7.57 -12.73 -3.13
N ASP A 186 7.30 -11.90 -4.13
CA ASP A 186 7.95 -11.91 -5.44
C ASP A 186 9.32 -11.23 -5.35
N ARG A 187 10.36 -12.05 -5.27
CA ARG A 187 11.76 -11.57 -5.15
C ARG A 187 12.21 -10.77 -6.35
N THR A 188 11.76 -11.13 -7.56
CA THR A 188 12.13 -10.43 -8.79
C THR A 188 11.54 -9.03 -8.79
N PHE A 189 10.27 -8.90 -8.44
CA PHE A 189 9.61 -7.61 -8.31
C PHE A 189 10.27 -6.74 -7.24
N VAL A 190 10.54 -7.32 -6.05
CA VAL A 190 11.19 -6.60 -4.94
C VAL A 190 12.57 -6.09 -5.35
N SER A 191 13.42 -6.94 -5.97
CA SER A 191 14.76 -6.52 -6.39
C SER A 191 14.77 -5.47 -7.48
N ALA A 192 13.73 -5.43 -8.33
CA ALA A 192 13.60 -4.43 -9.40
C ALA A 192 13.06 -3.08 -8.92
N THR A 193 12.34 -3.04 -7.77
CA THR A 193 11.54 -1.87 -7.40
C THR A 193 11.88 -1.25 -6.05
N CYS A 194 12.52 -1.99 -5.14
CA CYS A 194 12.80 -1.55 -3.77
C CYS A 194 14.30 -1.37 -3.52
N ASP A 195 14.65 -0.41 -2.68
CA ASP A 195 16.04 -0.13 -2.28
C ASP A 195 16.57 -1.19 -1.30
N ARG A 196 15.69 -1.71 -0.45
CA ARG A 196 15.99 -2.80 0.48
C ARG A 196 14.74 -3.60 0.85
N ALA A 197 14.96 -4.76 1.42
CA ALA A 197 13.92 -5.59 2.00
C ALA A 197 14.12 -5.72 3.52
N VAL A 198 13.01 -5.63 4.25
CA VAL A 198 12.93 -5.90 5.68
C VAL A 198 12.17 -7.20 5.87
N ARG A 199 12.78 -8.16 6.54
CA ARG A 199 12.14 -9.46 6.80
C ARG A 199 11.39 -9.41 8.12
N LEU A 200 10.11 -9.78 8.08
CA LEU A 200 9.29 -9.96 9.26
C LEU A 200 9.09 -11.46 9.51
N ALA A 201 9.38 -11.92 10.72
CA ALA A 201 9.21 -13.31 11.14
C ALA A 201 8.71 -13.35 12.59
N GLY A 202 7.63 -14.09 12.86
CA GLY A 202 7.05 -14.18 14.20
C GLY A 202 6.73 -12.82 14.85
N GLY A 203 6.30 -11.84 14.06
CA GLY A 203 5.99 -10.49 14.54
C GLY A 203 7.20 -9.59 14.79
N ARG A 204 8.41 -10.02 14.49
CA ARG A 204 9.66 -9.27 14.71
C ARG A 204 10.39 -9.01 13.40
N VAL A 205 11.14 -7.91 13.35
CA VAL A 205 12.08 -7.61 12.26
C VAL A 205 13.39 -8.33 12.54
N GLY A 206 13.85 -9.10 11.53
CA GLY A 206 15.13 -9.84 11.56
C GLY A 206 16.10 -9.31 10.53
#